data_cdf6e7718c76251d1dbbeafeb6088ddf
#
_entry.id   cdf6e7718c76251d1dbbeafeb6088ddf
#
_cell.length_a   1.000
_cell.length_b   1.000
_cell.length_c   1.000
_cell.angle_alpha   90.00
_cell.angle_beta   90.00
_cell.angle_gamma   90.00
#
_symmetry.space_group_name_H-M   'P 1'
#
loop_
_entity.id
_entity.type
_entity.pdbx_description
1 polymer ?
#
loop_
_entity_poly.entity_id
_entity_poly.type
_entity_poly.pdbx_seq_one_letter_code
_entity_poly.pdbx_strand_id
1 'polypeptide(L)'
;MAIKMAVQMDPMDGININGDSSFALMLAGQARGYDIWHYDVGSLTLDAHDRLTAWAHPLHDLQRVEGAHYRFGTPKKIDLGTDIDVVLMRQDPPFHVGYITATHLLERIEHETLVVNNPASVRNAPEKVMVLDYRQFMPPTIITRSADEVRDFQKIHGAVVVKPLHGNGGKAIFRIDADGSNLGALFEVFNNTWPEPHMVQPFLPDVALGDKRIVMIDGAVTGAINRRPGEGEFRSNLAVGGSAEATDLTPREQEICAAMGPRLKELGLIFVGIDVIGGQWLTEINVTSPTGIVAIDRFNGTDTPSLILDAIEARIKA
;
A
#
# COMPACT_ATOMS: atom_id res chain seq x y z
N MET A 1 -11.57 18.63 -21.94
CA MET A 1 -10.08 18.63 -21.97
C MET A 1 -9.62 17.26 -21.48
N ALA A 2 -8.43 16.82 -21.88
CA ALA A 2 -7.85 15.59 -21.33
C ALA A 2 -7.52 15.80 -19.84
N ILE A 3 -7.75 14.81 -18.99
CA ILE A 3 -7.36 14.85 -17.59
C ILE A 3 -5.82 14.78 -17.51
N LYS A 4 -5.22 15.67 -16.73
CA LYS A 4 -3.79 15.70 -16.47
C LYS A 4 -3.49 14.98 -15.18
N MET A 5 -2.81 13.85 -15.27
CA MET A 5 -2.48 12.97 -14.15
C MET A 5 -0.97 12.97 -13.91
N ALA A 6 -0.54 13.43 -12.74
CA ALA A 6 0.84 13.29 -12.31
C ALA A 6 1.00 12.08 -11.36
N VAL A 7 2.00 11.25 -11.63
CA VAL A 7 2.29 10.06 -10.82
C VAL A 7 3.60 10.29 -10.07
N GLN A 8 3.48 10.44 -8.73
CA GLN A 8 4.61 10.47 -7.82
C GLN A 8 5.02 9.05 -7.50
N MET A 9 6.12 8.58 -8.07
CA MET A 9 6.57 7.19 -7.87
C MET A 9 8.08 7.06 -8.07
N ASP A 10 8.59 5.90 -7.71
CA ASP A 10 9.98 5.50 -7.95
C ASP A 10 10.30 5.41 -9.45
N PRO A 11 11.59 5.34 -9.84
CA PRO A 11 11.99 5.36 -11.24
C PRO A 11 11.36 4.25 -12.08
N MET A 12 10.93 4.60 -13.27
CA MET A 12 10.24 3.71 -14.23
C MET A 12 11.08 2.51 -14.69
N ASP A 13 12.41 2.63 -14.69
CA ASP A 13 13.30 1.56 -15.17
C ASP A 13 13.27 0.29 -14.29
N GLY A 14 12.89 0.43 -13.03
CA GLY A 14 12.91 -0.67 -12.06
C GLY A 14 11.59 -1.43 -11.92
N ILE A 15 10.53 -1.03 -12.63
CA ILE A 15 9.20 -1.61 -12.42
C ILE A 15 9.04 -2.99 -13.07
N ASN A 16 8.24 -3.84 -12.45
CA ASN A 16 7.76 -5.08 -13.07
C ASN A 16 6.54 -4.76 -13.95
N ILE A 17 6.75 -4.54 -15.24
CA ILE A 17 5.70 -4.14 -16.20
C ILE A 17 4.47 -5.09 -16.22
N ASN A 18 4.63 -6.34 -15.79
CA ASN A 18 3.58 -7.35 -15.79
C ASN A 18 2.87 -7.51 -14.43
N GLY A 19 3.34 -6.81 -13.39
CA GLY A 19 2.79 -6.92 -12.03
C GLY A 19 2.57 -5.58 -11.33
N ASP A 20 3.19 -4.50 -11.84
CA ASP A 20 3.13 -3.20 -11.19
C ASP A 20 1.76 -2.54 -11.33
N SER A 21 1.20 -2.13 -10.18
CA SER A 21 -0.13 -1.52 -10.09
C SER A 21 -0.14 -0.07 -10.58
N SER A 22 0.94 0.68 -10.37
CA SER A 22 1.06 2.07 -10.84
C SER A 22 1.16 2.12 -12.36
N PHE A 23 1.92 1.18 -12.94
CA PHE A 23 2.01 1.03 -14.38
C PHE A 23 0.67 0.63 -15.00
N ALA A 24 -0.10 -0.24 -14.36
CA ALA A 24 -1.44 -0.60 -14.82
C ALA A 24 -2.39 0.61 -14.81
N LEU A 25 -2.31 1.48 -13.78
CA LEU A 25 -3.08 2.73 -13.73
C LEU A 25 -2.68 3.69 -14.84
N MET A 26 -1.39 3.84 -15.12
CA MET A 26 -0.90 4.69 -16.20
C MET A 26 -1.33 4.18 -17.57
N LEU A 27 -1.29 2.86 -17.83
CA LEU A 27 -1.80 2.25 -19.07
C LEU A 27 -3.29 2.52 -19.26
N ALA A 28 -4.09 2.37 -18.20
CA ALA A 28 -5.53 2.67 -18.26
C ALA A 28 -5.79 4.17 -18.48
N GLY A 29 -5.01 5.06 -17.85
CA GLY A 29 -5.07 6.51 -18.09
C GLY A 29 -4.72 6.86 -19.53
N GLN A 30 -3.65 6.29 -20.09
CA GLN A 30 -3.29 6.47 -21.50
C GLN A 30 -4.41 6.01 -22.44
N ALA A 31 -5.04 4.87 -22.16
CA ALA A 31 -6.16 4.36 -22.97
C ALA A 31 -7.39 5.29 -22.94
N ARG A 32 -7.57 6.06 -21.84
CA ARG A 32 -8.59 7.10 -21.70
C ARG A 32 -8.19 8.46 -22.27
N GLY A 33 -6.95 8.58 -22.80
CA GLY A 33 -6.44 9.83 -23.37
C GLY A 33 -5.99 10.85 -22.31
N TYR A 34 -5.58 10.41 -21.13
CA TYR A 34 -4.99 11.28 -20.12
C TYR A 34 -3.63 11.80 -20.56
N ASP A 35 -3.30 13.02 -20.12
CA ASP A 35 -1.95 13.58 -20.21
C ASP A 35 -1.21 13.18 -18.93
N ILE A 36 -0.26 12.23 -19.06
CA ILE A 36 0.37 11.56 -17.93
C ILE A 36 1.77 12.12 -17.70
N TRP A 37 2.07 12.43 -16.44
CA TRP A 37 3.34 12.96 -15.98
C TRP A 37 3.93 12.08 -14.89
N HIS A 38 5.23 11.85 -14.94
CA HIS A 38 5.98 11.14 -13.90
C HIS A 38 6.91 12.12 -13.20
N TYR A 39 7.00 12.03 -11.86
CA TYR A 39 8.01 12.70 -11.09
C TYR A 39 8.43 11.87 -9.86
N ASP A 40 9.70 12.01 -9.49
CA ASP A 40 10.26 11.47 -8.27
C ASP A 40 9.92 12.37 -7.08
N VAL A 41 9.66 11.79 -5.90
CA VAL A 41 9.32 12.53 -4.68
C VAL A 41 10.40 13.56 -4.29
N GLY A 42 11.67 13.28 -4.60
CA GLY A 42 12.79 14.18 -4.35
C GLY A 42 12.75 15.47 -5.19
N SER A 43 11.92 15.53 -6.24
CA SER A 43 11.76 16.72 -7.07
C SER A 43 10.71 17.72 -6.53
N LEU A 44 9.96 17.37 -5.48
CA LEU A 44 8.99 18.27 -4.86
C LEU A 44 9.66 19.53 -4.31
N THR A 45 9.07 20.68 -4.61
CA THR A 45 9.52 21.99 -4.15
C THR A 45 8.32 22.86 -3.77
N LEU A 46 8.23 23.23 -2.51
CA LEU A 46 7.33 24.30 -2.07
C LEU A 46 8.09 25.63 -2.20
N ASP A 47 7.61 26.53 -3.06
CA ASP A 47 8.28 27.80 -3.31
C ASP A 47 7.89 28.89 -2.28
N ALA A 48 8.52 30.05 -2.39
CA ALA A 48 8.27 31.19 -1.50
C ALA A 48 6.86 31.80 -1.65
N HIS A 49 6.11 31.40 -2.67
CA HIS A 49 4.73 31.83 -2.93
C HIS A 49 3.70 30.75 -2.60
N ASP A 50 4.12 29.75 -1.82
CA ASP A 50 3.29 28.62 -1.38
C ASP A 50 2.79 27.73 -2.52
N ARG A 51 3.49 27.70 -3.67
CA ARG A 51 3.19 26.82 -4.79
C ARG A 51 3.99 25.53 -4.69
N LEU A 52 3.30 24.40 -4.79
CA LEU A 52 3.94 23.09 -4.82
C LEU A 52 4.26 22.71 -6.27
N THR A 53 5.52 22.61 -6.59
CA THR A 53 6.02 22.31 -7.93
C THR A 53 6.87 21.06 -7.93
N ALA A 54 7.00 20.41 -9.11
CA ALA A 54 7.93 19.31 -9.32
C ALA A 54 8.56 19.38 -10.72
N TRP A 55 9.80 18.90 -10.85
CA TRP A 55 10.35 18.57 -12.15
C TRP A 55 9.77 17.23 -12.60
N ALA A 56 8.97 17.25 -13.66
CA ALA A 56 8.24 16.10 -14.15
C ALA A 56 8.49 15.84 -15.62
N HIS A 57 8.43 14.58 -16.00
CA HIS A 57 8.53 14.13 -17.38
C HIS A 57 7.14 13.76 -17.92
N PRO A 58 6.71 14.30 -19.07
CA PRO A 58 5.56 13.73 -19.77
C PRO A 58 5.86 12.28 -20.15
N LEU A 59 4.88 11.40 -19.93
CA LEU A 59 4.97 9.99 -20.28
C LEU A 59 4.22 9.70 -21.57
N HIS A 60 4.89 9.00 -22.47
CA HIS A 60 4.36 8.61 -23.78
C HIS A 60 4.62 7.13 -24.05
N ASP A 61 3.85 6.55 -24.97
CA ASP A 61 4.07 5.22 -25.54
C ASP A 61 4.13 4.11 -24.47
N LEU A 62 3.26 4.21 -23.46
CA LEU A 62 3.17 3.20 -22.40
C LEU A 62 2.68 1.88 -22.99
N GLN A 63 3.45 0.80 -22.79
CA GLN A 63 3.15 -0.53 -23.31
C GLN A 63 3.88 -1.62 -22.52
N ARG A 64 3.32 -2.84 -22.47
CA ARG A 64 3.95 -3.96 -21.76
C ARG A 64 4.99 -4.67 -22.64
N VAL A 65 6.06 -3.93 -23.01
CA VAL A 65 7.19 -4.43 -23.80
C VAL A 65 8.47 -4.18 -23.02
N GLU A 66 9.19 -5.24 -22.68
CA GLU A 66 10.46 -5.15 -21.92
C GLU A 66 11.47 -4.27 -22.66
N GLY A 67 12.09 -3.35 -21.92
CA GLY A 67 13.07 -2.40 -22.47
C GLY A 67 12.49 -1.28 -23.34
N ALA A 68 11.16 -1.27 -23.59
CA ALA A 68 10.47 -0.24 -24.38
C ALA A 68 9.08 0.08 -23.80
N HIS A 69 8.94 0.01 -22.47
CA HIS A 69 7.63 0.12 -21.80
C HIS A 69 7.16 1.56 -21.62
N TYR A 70 8.01 2.56 -21.83
CA TYR A 70 7.66 3.98 -21.79
C TYR A 70 8.65 4.82 -22.60
N ARG A 71 8.28 6.07 -22.86
CA ARG A 71 9.17 7.10 -23.38
C ARG A 71 8.93 8.40 -22.61
N PHE A 72 10.01 8.97 -22.05
CA PHE A 72 9.95 10.30 -21.45
C PHE A 72 9.99 11.40 -22.52
N GLY A 73 9.11 12.39 -22.35
CA GLY A 73 9.26 13.69 -23.03
C GLY A 73 10.26 14.59 -22.30
N THR A 74 10.46 15.81 -22.83
CA THR A 74 11.31 16.81 -22.21
C THR A 74 10.79 17.20 -20.82
N PRO A 75 11.61 17.11 -19.77
CA PRO A 75 11.17 17.45 -18.43
C PRO A 75 10.80 18.93 -18.32
N LYS A 76 9.81 19.21 -17.49
CA LYS A 76 9.36 20.57 -17.18
C LYS A 76 9.15 20.70 -15.68
N LYS A 77 9.34 21.92 -15.19
CA LYS A 77 8.84 22.29 -13.89
C LYS A 77 7.34 22.56 -14.01
N ILE A 78 6.51 21.75 -13.35
CA ILE A 78 5.05 21.90 -13.34
C ILE A 78 4.60 22.36 -11.96
N ASP A 79 3.51 23.10 -11.91
CA ASP A 79 2.80 23.45 -10.69
C ASP A 79 1.73 22.38 -10.46
N LEU A 80 1.85 21.62 -9.36
CA LEU A 80 0.97 20.49 -9.08
C LEU A 80 -0.45 20.92 -8.68
N GLY A 81 -0.62 22.17 -8.22
CA GLY A 81 -1.94 22.73 -7.89
C GLY A 81 -2.70 23.21 -9.12
N THR A 82 -2.03 23.87 -10.08
CA THR A 82 -2.72 24.54 -11.19
C THR A 82 -2.59 23.83 -12.54
N ASP A 83 -1.53 23.04 -12.75
CA ASP A 83 -1.28 22.39 -14.02
C ASP A 83 -1.80 20.95 -14.08
N ILE A 84 -2.20 20.37 -12.95
CA ILE A 84 -2.54 18.94 -12.79
C ILE A 84 -3.95 18.80 -12.19
N ASP A 85 -4.73 17.88 -12.72
CA ASP A 85 -6.08 17.58 -12.22
C ASP A 85 -6.06 16.52 -11.10
N VAL A 86 -5.11 15.57 -11.17
CA VAL A 86 -4.94 14.52 -10.16
C VAL A 86 -3.47 14.13 -9.97
N VAL A 87 -3.07 14.02 -8.70
CA VAL A 87 -1.78 13.43 -8.30
C VAL A 87 -2.02 12.03 -7.74
N LEU A 88 -1.39 11.02 -8.33
CA LEU A 88 -1.32 9.68 -7.75
C LEU A 88 -0.06 9.58 -6.87
N MET A 89 -0.25 9.47 -5.56
CA MET A 89 0.83 9.27 -4.60
C MET A 89 1.18 7.78 -4.56
N ARG A 90 2.11 7.36 -5.41
CA ARG A 90 2.46 5.95 -5.66
C ARG A 90 3.91 5.61 -5.35
N GLN A 91 4.64 6.50 -4.68
CA GLN A 91 5.97 6.17 -4.18
C GLN A 91 5.92 4.99 -3.22
N ASP A 92 6.87 4.09 -3.33
CA ASP A 92 6.96 2.94 -2.44
C ASP A 92 7.39 3.35 -1.02
N PRO A 93 6.96 2.62 0.02
CA PRO A 93 7.56 2.75 1.34
C PRO A 93 9.09 2.54 1.29
N PRO A 94 9.87 3.05 2.27
CA PRO A 94 9.52 3.06 3.69
C PRO A 94 8.69 4.27 4.13
N PHE A 95 7.76 4.01 5.05
CA PHE A 95 6.93 5.04 5.69
C PHE A 95 7.74 5.76 6.78
N HIS A 96 8.55 6.71 6.38
CA HIS A 96 9.48 7.47 7.23
C HIS A 96 9.16 8.96 7.19
N VAL A 97 9.94 9.78 7.92
CA VAL A 97 9.73 11.24 7.99
C VAL A 97 9.69 11.89 6.62
N GLY A 98 10.51 11.45 5.65
CA GLY A 98 10.48 11.95 4.27
C GLY A 98 9.14 11.66 3.58
N TYR A 99 8.59 10.44 3.75
CA TYR A 99 7.28 10.08 3.25
C TYR A 99 6.18 10.97 3.87
N ILE A 100 6.21 11.12 5.21
CA ILE A 100 5.28 11.99 5.96
C ILE A 100 5.39 13.44 5.48
N THR A 101 6.60 13.94 5.24
CA THR A 101 6.82 15.29 4.72
C THR A 101 6.19 15.48 3.35
N ALA A 102 6.35 14.50 2.44
CA ALA A 102 5.70 14.56 1.12
C ALA A 102 4.16 14.63 1.24
N THR A 103 3.56 13.89 2.18
CA THR A 103 2.10 14.00 2.42
C THR A 103 1.69 15.38 2.90
N HIS A 104 2.48 16.04 3.78
CA HIS A 104 2.22 17.42 4.20
C HIS A 104 2.32 18.44 3.06
N LEU A 105 3.25 18.24 2.13
CA LEU A 105 3.37 19.09 0.96
C LEU A 105 2.17 18.90 0.02
N LEU A 106 1.79 17.67 -0.26
CA LEU A 106 0.64 17.35 -1.14
C LEU A 106 -0.70 17.81 -0.56
N GLU A 107 -0.88 17.75 0.76
CA GLU A 107 -2.09 18.25 1.44
C GLU A 107 -2.35 19.74 1.16
N ARG A 108 -1.32 20.53 0.88
CA ARG A 108 -1.46 21.97 0.60
C ARG A 108 -2.21 22.28 -0.69
N ILE A 109 -2.18 21.35 -1.65
CA ILE A 109 -2.83 21.52 -2.98
C ILE A 109 -4.18 20.84 -3.10
N GLU A 110 -4.69 20.17 -2.05
CA GLU A 110 -5.95 19.41 -2.12
C GLU A 110 -7.20 20.25 -2.46
N HIS A 111 -7.12 21.56 -2.26
CA HIS A 111 -8.19 22.49 -2.64
C HIS A 111 -8.21 22.82 -4.15
N GLU A 112 -7.17 22.45 -4.90
CA GLU A 112 -7.01 22.70 -6.34
C GLU A 112 -6.90 21.40 -7.12
N THR A 113 -6.19 20.41 -6.59
CA THR A 113 -5.84 19.14 -7.26
C THR A 113 -6.24 17.95 -6.41
N LEU A 114 -6.91 16.97 -6.98
CA LEU A 114 -7.20 15.72 -6.29
C LEU A 114 -5.90 14.95 -6.03
N VAL A 115 -5.62 14.60 -4.79
CA VAL A 115 -4.51 13.71 -4.43
C VAL A 115 -5.04 12.35 -4.00
N VAL A 116 -4.54 11.27 -4.58
CA VAL A 116 -4.99 9.88 -4.34
C VAL A 116 -3.82 9.02 -3.82
N ASN A 117 -3.97 8.41 -2.65
CA ASN A 117 -5.03 8.59 -1.63
C ASN A 117 -4.87 9.94 -0.92
N ASN A 118 -5.91 10.35 -0.19
CA ASN A 118 -5.88 11.59 0.60
C ASN A 118 -4.62 11.65 1.49
N PRO A 119 -3.76 12.67 1.37
CA PRO A 119 -2.45 12.68 2.01
C PRO A 119 -2.51 12.73 3.54
N ALA A 120 -3.45 13.49 4.10
CA ALA A 120 -3.63 13.55 5.56
C ALA A 120 -4.08 12.20 6.12
N SER A 121 -4.97 11.51 5.42
CA SER A 121 -5.44 10.18 5.79
C SER A 121 -4.35 9.12 5.67
N VAL A 122 -3.54 9.13 4.59
CA VAL A 122 -2.39 8.23 4.45
C VAL A 122 -1.41 8.41 5.60
N ARG A 123 -1.06 9.65 5.94
CA ARG A 123 -0.16 9.97 7.04
C ARG A 123 -0.69 9.46 8.38
N ASN A 124 -2.01 9.56 8.61
CA ASN A 124 -2.65 9.19 9.87
C ASN A 124 -3.07 7.72 9.93
N ALA A 125 -2.91 6.96 8.87
CA ALA A 125 -3.28 5.56 8.75
C ALA A 125 -2.08 4.64 8.43
N PRO A 126 -1.00 4.61 9.26
CA PRO A 126 0.07 3.65 9.04
C PRO A 126 -0.49 2.22 9.07
N GLU A 127 -0.08 1.41 8.11
CA GLU A 127 -0.71 0.13 7.72
C GLU A 127 -0.97 -0.85 8.88
N LYS A 128 -0.02 -0.92 9.84
CA LYS A 128 -0.13 -1.79 11.03
C LYS A 128 -0.65 -1.06 12.27
N VAL A 129 -0.88 0.25 12.18
CA VAL A 129 -1.47 1.03 13.27
C VAL A 129 -2.96 1.22 13.05
N MET A 130 -3.38 1.59 11.85
CA MET A 130 -4.80 1.75 11.50
C MET A 130 -5.60 0.47 11.76
N VAL A 131 -5.00 -0.71 11.59
CA VAL A 131 -5.67 -1.98 11.85
C VAL A 131 -6.15 -2.13 13.30
N LEU A 132 -5.55 -1.40 14.26
CA LEU A 132 -5.94 -1.40 15.68
C LEU A 132 -7.36 -0.83 15.93
N ASP A 133 -7.89 -0.04 15.01
CA ASP A 133 -9.27 0.45 15.08
C ASP A 133 -10.29 -0.67 14.84
N TYR A 134 -9.83 -1.83 14.35
CA TYR A 134 -10.63 -3.00 14.01
C TYR A 134 -10.24 -4.24 14.83
N ARG A 135 -9.97 -4.06 16.14
CA ARG A 135 -9.49 -5.12 17.04
C ARG A 135 -10.35 -6.38 17.04
N GLN A 136 -11.65 -6.27 16.80
CA GLN A 136 -12.59 -7.41 16.71
C GLN A 136 -12.29 -8.34 15.52
N PHE A 137 -11.48 -7.89 14.58
CA PHE A 137 -11.06 -8.66 13.41
C PHE A 137 -9.58 -9.07 13.45
N MET A 138 -8.83 -8.57 14.43
CA MET A 138 -7.39 -8.85 14.57
C MET A 138 -7.14 -10.09 15.43
N PRO A 139 -5.99 -10.77 15.23
CA PRO A 139 -5.48 -11.67 16.27
C PRO A 139 -5.11 -10.87 17.52
N PRO A 140 -4.98 -11.51 18.70
CA PRO A 140 -4.40 -10.88 19.87
C PRO A 140 -3.12 -10.13 19.52
N THR A 141 -3.00 -8.86 19.94
CA THR A 141 -1.91 -7.99 19.51
C THR A 141 -1.41 -7.14 20.65
N ILE A 142 -0.08 -7.12 20.85
CA ILE A 142 0.61 -6.11 21.66
C ILE A 142 1.57 -5.30 20.80
N ILE A 143 1.83 -4.07 21.22
CA ILE A 143 2.81 -3.19 20.61
C ILE A 143 3.78 -2.76 21.69
N THR A 144 5.05 -3.18 21.58
CA THR A 144 6.02 -3.02 22.67
C THR A 144 7.46 -2.97 22.16
N ARG A 145 8.34 -2.41 22.97
CA ARG A 145 9.81 -2.51 22.86
C ARG A 145 10.41 -3.43 23.93
N SER A 146 9.58 -4.00 24.82
CA SER A 146 9.99 -4.82 25.94
C SER A 146 9.99 -6.30 25.58
N ALA A 147 11.14 -6.95 25.65
CA ALA A 147 11.25 -8.39 25.49
C ALA A 147 10.52 -9.17 26.60
N ASP A 148 10.37 -8.57 27.80
CA ASP A 148 9.66 -9.22 28.91
C ASP A 148 8.14 -9.26 28.64
N GLU A 149 7.57 -8.18 28.14
CA GLU A 149 6.17 -8.17 27.69
C GLU A 149 5.91 -9.23 26.63
N VAL A 150 6.86 -9.44 25.72
CA VAL A 150 6.72 -10.50 24.70
C VAL A 150 6.82 -11.89 25.33
N ARG A 151 7.69 -12.10 26.32
CA ARG A 151 7.75 -13.39 27.05
C ARG A 151 6.43 -13.69 27.76
N ASP A 152 5.83 -12.68 28.38
CA ASP A 152 4.54 -12.85 29.04
C ASP A 152 3.41 -13.14 28.04
N PHE A 153 3.43 -12.47 26.89
CA PHE A 153 2.52 -12.73 25.79
C PHE A 153 2.69 -14.16 25.22
N GLN A 154 3.95 -14.63 25.06
CA GLN A 154 4.24 -15.99 24.60
C GLN A 154 3.75 -17.08 25.56
N LYS A 155 3.77 -16.85 26.88
CA LYS A 155 3.22 -17.81 27.87
C LYS A 155 1.75 -18.12 27.62
N ILE A 156 1.01 -17.16 27.04
CA ILE A 156 -0.44 -17.28 26.78
C ILE A 156 -0.65 -17.84 25.37
N HIS A 157 0.12 -17.38 24.39
CA HIS A 157 -0.16 -17.56 22.96
C HIS A 157 0.80 -18.51 22.23
N GLY A 158 1.88 -18.95 22.86
CA GLY A 158 2.90 -19.80 22.23
C GLY A 158 3.81 -19.02 21.29
N ALA A 159 4.08 -19.59 20.11
CA ALA A 159 4.93 -18.94 19.11
C ALA A 159 4.31 -17.61 18.64
N VAL A 160 5.17 -16.61 18.43
CA VAL A 160 4.75 -15.26 18.01
C VAL A 160 5.46 -14.80 16.74
N VAL A 161 4.88 -13.79 16.10
CA VAL A 161 5.50 -13.04 15.01
C VAL A 161 5.76 -11.61 15.49
N VAL A 162 6.98 -11.13 15.27
CA VAL A 162 7.40 -9.75 15.56
C VAL A 162 7.56 -8.99 14.24
N LYS A 163 6.99 -7.79 14.16
CA LYS A 163 6.95 -6.97 12.93
C LYS A 163 7.30 -5.52 13.28
N PRO A 164 8.14 -4.81 12.49
CA PRO A 164 8.23 -3.35 12.57
C PRO A 164 6.90 -2.71 12.18
N LEU A 165 6.46 -1.67 12.91
CA LEU A 165 5.18 -0.99 12.61
C LEU A 165 5.15 -0.36 11.21
N HIS A 166 6.26 0.20 10.76
CA HIS A 166 6.37 0.89 9.47
C HIS A 166 7.10 0.07 8.39
N GLY A 167 7.29 -1.24 8.63
CA GLY A 167 7.85 -2.17 7.65
C GLY A 167 6.84 -2.54 6.56
N ASN A 168 7.33 -2.83 5.35
CA ASN A 168 6.53 -3.18 4.18
C ASN A 168 7.05 -4.44 3.48
N GLY A 169 6.25 -5.02 2.60
CA GLY A 169 6.65 -6.12 1.71
C GLY A 169 7.12 -7.40 2.41
N GLY A 170 6.72 -7.61 3.67
CA GLY A 170 7.16 -8.79 4.46
C GLY A 170 8.58 -8.69 5.01
N LYS A 171 9.27 -7.55 4.87
CA LYS A 171 10.63 -7.35 5.39
C LYS A 171 10.63 -7.29 6.91
N ALA A 172 11.66 -7.88 7.53
CA ALA A 172 11.87 -7.90 8.97
C ALA A 172 10.68 -8.47 9.78
N ILE A 173 9.96 -9.42 9.22
CA ILE A 173 8.97 -10.21 9.95
C ILE A 173 9.66 -11.46 10.48
N PHE A 174 9.69 -11.62 11.80
CA PHE A 174 10.36 -12.74 12.46
C PHE A 174 9.37 -13.56 13.26
N ARG A 175 9.45 -14.88 13.08
CA ARG A 175 8.81 -15.85 13.96
C ARG A 175 9.73 -16.18 15.12
N ILE A 176 9.20 -16.17 16.33
CA ILE A 176 9.86 -16.63 17.56
C ILE A 176 9.07 -17.80 18.09
N ASP A 177 9.70 -18.93 18.20
CA ASP A 177 9.07 -20.14 18.75
C ASP A 177 8.75 -19.99 20.25
N ALA A 178 7.87 -20.87 20.76
CA ALA A 178 7.32 -20.75 22.12
C ALA A 178 8.37 -20.85 23.24
N ASP A 179 9.54 -21.41 22.95
CA ASP A 179 10.67 -21.46 23.88
C ASP A 179 11.36 -20.10 24.07
N GLY A 180 11.04 -19.12 23.22
CA GLY A 180 11.60 -17.77 23.27
C GLY A 180 13.08 -17.68 22.90
N SER A 181 13.64 -18.71 22.23
CA SER A 181 15.02 -18.68 21.76
C SER A 181 15.27 -17.47 20.87
N ASN A 182 16.42 -16.81 21.06
CA ASN A 182 16.86 -15.60 20.36
C ASN A 182 16.00 -14.32 20.56
N LEU A 183 14.94 -14.35 21.38
CA LEU A 183 14.07 -13.19 21.59
C LEU A 183 14.86 -11.96 22.07
N GLY A 184 15.78 -12.15 23.05
CA GLY A 184 16.58 -11.05 23.58
C GLY A 184 17.46 -10.40 22.51
N ALA A 185 18.19 -11.23 21.73
CA ALA A 185 19.05 -10.75 20.65
C ALA A 185 18.25 -10.08 19.53
N LEU A 186 17.08 -10.64 19.19
CA LEU A 186 16.20 -10.02 18.20
C LEU A 186 15.72 -8.65 18.65
N PHE A 187 15.27 -8.50 19.90
CA PHE A 187 14.79 -7.22 20.42
C PHE A 187 15.91 -6.19 20.55
N GLU A 188 17.15 -6.62 20.83
CA GLU A 188 18.31 -5.73 20.77
C GLU A 188 18.50 -5.17 19.35
N VAL A 189 18.49 -6.02 18.31
CA VAL A 189 18.59 -5.60 16.91
C VAL A 189 17.43 -4.69 16.52
N PHE A 190 16.20 -5.08 16.86
CA PHE A 190 15.00 -4.29 16.55
C PHE A 190 15.05 -2.91 17.20
N ASN A 191 15.34 -2.85 18.50
CA ASN A 191 15.38 -1.61 19.26
C ASN A 191 16.52 -0.66 18.82
N ASN A 192 17.59 -1.19 18.23
CA ASN A 192 18.68 -0.40 17.65
C ASN A 192 18.37 0.05 16.22
N THR A 193 17.55 -0.70 15.48
CA THR A 193 17.24 -0.40 14.06
C THR A 193 16.05 0.54 13.93
N TRP A 194 15.00 0.34 14.75
CA TRP A 194 13.76 1.12 14.69
C TRP A 194 13.50 1.81 16.03
N PRO A 195 13.26 3.14 16.02
CA PRO A 195 12.94 3.88 17.24
C PRO A 195 11.51 3.60 17.74
N GLU A 196 10.61 3.11 16.86
CA GLU A 196 9.22 2.83 17.16
C GLU A 196 9.06 1.49 17.90
N PRO A 197 7.96 1.31 18.67
CA PRO A 197 7.59 0.00 19.18
C PRO A 197 7.30 -0.99 18.04
N HIS A 198 7.34 -2.28 18.37
CA HIS A 198 7.11 -3.38 17.42
C HIS A 198 5.77 -4.04 17.67
N MET A 199 5.08 -4.45 16.59
CA MET A 199 3.87 -5.26 16.70
C MET A 199 4.21 -6.71 16.93
N VAL A 200 3.58 -7.33 17.93
CA VAL A 200 3.71 -8.74 18.25
C VAL A 200 2.33 -9.40 18.24
N GLN A 201 2.23 -10.51 17.53
CA GLN A 201 1.00 -11.29 17.35
C GLN A 201 1.31 -12.78 17.51
N PRO A 202 0.33 -13.64 17.85
CA PRO A 202 0.52 -15.08 17.76
C PRO A 202 0.92 -15.47 16.34
N PHE A 203 1.79 -16.47 16.20
CA PHE A 203 2.00 -17.10 14.91
C PHE A 203 0.72 -17.82 14.48
N LEU A 204 0.20 -17.48 13.33
CA LEU A 204 -1.02 -18.07 12.75
C LEU A 204 -0.61 -19.19 11.78
N PRO A 205 -0.78 -20.48 12.14
CA PRO A 205 -0.40 -21.59 11.26
C PRO A 205 -1.11 -21.55 9.91
N ASP A 206 -2.31 -20.99 9.86
CA ASP A 206 -3.12 -20.86 8.66
C ASP A 206 -2.49 -19.99 7.56
N VAL A 207 -1.42 -19.25 7.87
CA VAL A 207 -0.62 -18.55 6.86
C VAL A 207 -0.04 -19.52 5.81
N ALA A 208 0.16 -20.79 6.16
CA ALA A 208 0.57 -21.84 5.21
C ALA A 208 -0.48 -22.08 4.12
N LEU A 209 -1.76 -21.79 4.40
CA LEU A 209 -2.87 -21.86 3.43
C LEU A 209 -2.97 -20.57 2.59
N GLY A 210 -2.23 -19.55 2.95
CA GLY A 210 -2.15 -18.27 2.28
C GLY A 210 -2.58 -17.10 3.16
N ASP A 211 -2.28 -15.93 2.62
CA ASP A 211 -2.62 -14.61 3.13
C ASP A 211 -3.36 -13.88 2.01
N LYS A 212 -4.63 -13.61 2.23
CA LYS A 212 -5.48 -13.03 1.19
C LYS A 212 -5.28 -11.52 1.11
N ARG A 213 -4.89 -11.02 -0.07
CA ARG A 213 -4.96 -9.62 -0.45
C ARG A 213 -6.32 -9.33 -1.04
N ILE A 214 -7.11 -8.48 -0.38
CA ILE A 214 -8.38 -7.96 -0.87
C ILE A 214 -8.18 -6.50 -1.24
N VAL A 215 -8.62 -6.10 -2.42
CA VAL A 215 -8.57 -4.71 -2.88
C VAL A 215 -9.95 -4.08 -2.77
N MET A 216 -9.97 -2.89 -2.18
CA MET A 216 -11.15 -2.05 -2.03
C MET A 216 -10.95 -0.73 -2.75
N ILE A 217 -11.93 -0.35 -3.56
CA ILE A 217 -11.97 0.92 -4.28
C ILE A 217 -13.17 1.72 -3.78
N ASP A 218 -12.92 2.95 -3.32
CA ASP A 218 -13.95 3.84 -2.76
C ASP A 218 -14.83 3.16 -1.70
N GLY A 219 -14.22 2.31 -0.87
CA GLY A 219 -14.87 1.56 0.21
C GLY A 219 -15.58 0.27 -0.23
N ALA A 220 -15.61 -0.07 -1.53
CA ALA A 220 -16.22 -1.29 -2.05
C ALA A 220 -15.16 -2.33 -2.44
N VAL A 221 -15.44 -3.61 -2.19
CA VAL A 221 -14.57 -4.72 -2.64
C VAL A 221 -14.58 -4.80 -4.16
N THR A 222 -13.38 -4.88 -4.76
CA THR A 222 -13.20 -5.06 -6.20
C THR A 222 -12.79 -6.49 -6.55
N GLY A 223 -11.92 -7.10 -5.74
CA GLY A 223 -11.45 -8.45 -5.95
C GLY A 223 -10.42 -8.87 -4.92
N ALA A 224 -9.99 -10.11 -5.00
CA ALA A 224 -9.02 -10.69 -4.10
C ALA A 224 -8.13 -11.72 -4.78
N ILE A 225 -6.94 -11.91 -4.21
CA ILE A 225 -6.04 -13.04 -4.48
C ILE A 225 -5.61 -13.67 -3.17
N ASN A 226 -5.42 -14.98 -3.17
CA ASN A 226 -4.73 -15.66 -2.10
C ASN A 226 -3.23 -15.71 -2.44
N ARG A 227 -2.37 -15.27 -1.51
CA ARG A 227 -0.91 -15.30 -1.66
C ARG A 227 -0.36 -16.46 -0.84
N ARG A 228 0.26 -17.42 -1.49
CA ARG A 228 0.88 -18.56 -0.81
C ARG A 228 2.36 -18.32 -0.56
N PRO A 229 2.87 -18.68 0.63
CA PRO A 229 4.30 -18.68 0.88
C PRO A 229 5.06 -19.58 -0.11
N GLY A 230 6.29 -19.17 -0.43
CA GLY A 230 7.23 -20.04 -1.15
C GLY A 230 7.73 -21.19 -0.28
N GLU A 231 8.40 -22.16 -0.88
CA GLU A 231 8.95 -23.32 -0.17
C GLU A 231 9.96 -22.88 0.89
N GLY A 232 9.80 -23.35 2.13
CA GLY A 232 10.66 -23.01 3.26
C GLY A 232 10.42 -21.61 3.85
N GLU A 233 9.44 -20.87 3.35
CA GLU A 233 9.09 -19.52 3.82
C GLU A 233 7.70 -19.53 4.48
N PHE A 234 7.47 -18.67 5.45
CA PHE A 234 6.14 -18.46 6.05
C PHE A 234 5.51 -17.13 5.62
N ARG A 235 6.29 -16.23 5.00
CA ARG A 235 5.77 -14.97 4.45
C ARG A 235 5.21 -15.20 3.05
N SER A 236 4.02 -14.71 2.80
CA SER A 236 3.26 -14.92 1.56
C SER A 236 3.34 -13.73 0.58
N ASN A 237 4.04 -12.65 0.97
CA ASN A 237 4.16 -11.47 0.11
C ASN A 237 4.80 -11.83 -1.24
N LEU A 238 4.21 -11.34 -2.35
CA LEU A 238 4.74 -11.59 -3.71
C LEU A 238 6.19 -11.07 -3.87
N ALA A 239 6.54 -10.00 -3.18
CA ALA A 239 7.89 -9.41 -3.19
C ALA A 239 8.97 -10.33 -2.60
N VAL A 240 8.61 -11.34 -1.80
CA VAL A 240 9.55 -12.30 -1.20
C VAL A 240 9.38 -13.72 -1.75
N GLY A 241 8.81 -13.84 -2.96
CA GLY A 241 8.69 -15.13 -3.65
C GLY A 241 7.37 -15.87 -3.42
N GLY A 242 6.38 -15.23 -2.82
CA GLY A 242 5.03 -15.78 -2.74
C GLY A 242 4.38 -15.90 -4.12
N SER A 243 3.42 -16.80 -4.25
CA SER A 243 2.61 -16.99 -5.45
C SER A 243 1.18 -16.51 -5.23
N ALA A 244 0.53 -16.06 -6.31
CA ALA A 244 -0.88 -15.66 -6.28
C ALA A 244 -1.77 -16.73 -6.90
N GLU A 245 -2.93 -16.99 -6.29
CA GLU A 245 -3.97 -17.88 -6.81
C GLU A 245 -5.36 -17.24 -6.70
N ALA A 246 -6.30 -17.74 -7.50
CA ALA A 246 -7.70 -17.32 -7.44
C ALA A 246 -8.33 -17.65 -6.08
N THR A 247 -9.23 -16.80 -5.62
CA THR A 247 -9.93 -17.01 -4.35
C THR A 247 -11.24 -16.24 -4.30
N ASP A 248 -12.22 -16.76 -3.57
CA ASP A 248 -13.42 -16.04 -3.19
C ASP A 248 -13.32 -15.51 -1.75
N LEU A 249 -14.10 -14.48 -1.42
CA LEU A 249 -14.18 -13.99 -0.05
C LEU A 249 -15.08 -14.90 0.80
N THR A 250 -14.58 -15.26 1.98
CA THR A 250 -15.39 -15.90 3.01
C THR A 250 -16.43 -14.93 3.58
N PRO A 251 -17.50 -15.40 4.24
CA PRO A 251 -18.45 -14.51 4.93
C PRO A 251 -17.77 -13.59 5.96
N ARG A 252 -16.73 -14.08 6.65
CA ARG A 252 -15.96 -13.26 7.61
C ARG A 252 -15.18 -12.15 6.95
N GLU A 253 -14.55 -12.41 5.80
CA GLU A 253 -13.85 -11.38 5.02
C GLU A 253 -14.82 -10.33 4.45
N GLN A 254 -16.00 -10.76 4.04
CA GLN A 254 -17.06 -9.83 3.62
C GLN A 254 -17.50 -8.92 4.78
N GLU A 255 -17.64 -9.48 5.99
CA GLU A 255 -17.95 -8.72 7.22
C GLU A 255 -16.84 -7.68 7.52
N ILE A 256 -15.56 -8.09 7.43
CA ILE A 256 -14.41 -7.20 7.61
C ILE A 256 -14.48 -6.03 6.61
N CYS A 257 -14.65 -6.32 5.34
CA CYS A 257 -14.73 -5.30 4.30
C CYS A 257 -15.93 -4.36 4.50
N ALA A 258 -17.09 -4.89 4.83
CA ALA A 258 -18.30 -4.11 5.09
C ALA A 258 -18.15 -3.16 6.28
N ALA A 259 -17.45 -3.59 7.33
CA ALA A 259 -17.16 -2.76 8.51
C ALA A 259 -16.18 -1.62 8.22
N MET A 260 -15.26 -1.84 7.28
CA MET A 260 -14.21 -0.87 6.96
C MET A 260 -14.61 0.11 5.85
N GLY A 261 -15.37 -0.34 4.86
CA GLY A 261 -15.67 0.40 3.63
C GLY A 261 -16.15 1.83 3.86
N PRO A 262 -17.16 2.09 4.70
CA PRO A 262 -17.66 3.45 4.95
C PRO A 262 -16.57 4.40 5.49
N ARG A 263 -15.73 3.91 6.42
CA ARG A 263 -14.64 4.72 6.99
C ARG A 263 -13.53 5.00 6.00
N LEU A 264 -13.15 4.03 5.17
CA LEU A 264 -12.16 4.22 4.12
C LEU A 264 -12.61 5.28 3.12
N LYS A 265 -13.88 5.24 2.72
CA LYS A 265 -14.49 6.23 1.82
C LYS A 265 -14.51 7.62 2.45
N GLU A 266 -14.95 7.76 3.70
CA GLU A 266 -14.95 9.02 4.45
C GLU A 266 -13.56 9.65 4.54
N LEU A 267 -12.53 8.83 4.72
CA LEU A 267 -11.14 9.25 4.78
C LEU A 267 -10.53 9.58 3.41
N GLY A 268 -11.25 9.43 2.30
CA GLY A 268 -10.71 9.65 0.96
C GLY A 268 -9.62 8.63 0.58
N LEU A 269 -9.62 7.46 1.22
CA LEU A 269 -8.73 6.34 0.91
C LEU A 269 -9.36 5.54 -0.24
N ILE A 270 -9.17 6.01 -1.45
CA ILE A 270 -9.83 5.49 -2.66
C ILE A 270 -9.31 4.10 -3.02
N PHE A 271 -8.00 3.90 -2.95
CA PHE A 271 -7.35 2.63 -3.29
C PHE A 271 -6.70 2.03 -2.05
N VAL A 272 -7.25 0.92 -1.56
CA VAL A 272 -6.81 0.25 -0.33
C VAL A 272 -6.64 -1.24 -0.59
N GLY A 273 -5.56 -1.82 -0.04
CA GLY A 273 -5.37 -3.25 0.05
C GLY A 273 -5.45 -3.71 1.50
N ILE A 274 -6.25 -4.72 1.82
CA ILE A 274 -6.26 -5.32 3.15
C ILE A 274 -5.75 -6.75 3.11
N ASP A 275 -5.09 -7.17 4.17
CA ASP A 275 -4.49 -8.50 4.27
C ASP A 275 -5.18 -9.31 5.37
N VAL A 276 -5.68 -10.51 4.99
CA VAL A 276 -6.44 -11.40 5.88
C VAL A 276 -5.84 -12.81 5.86
N ILE A 277 -5.42 -13.31 7.02
CA ILE A 277 -4.88 -14.66 7.18
C ILE A 277 -5.98 -15.62 7.67
N GLY A 278 -5.99 -16.84 7.09
CA GLY A 278 -6.91 -17.92 7.47
C GLY A 278 -8.39 -17.60 7.23
N GLY A 279 -8.70 -16.62 6.38
CA GLY A 279 -10.06 -16.17 6.12
C GLY A 279 -10.75 -15.51 7.32
N GLN A 280 -9.99 -15.14 8.37
CA GLN A 280 -10.50 -14.70 9.64
C GLN A 280 -9.81 -13.46 10.22
N TRP A 281 -8.47 -13.35 10.08
CA TRP A 281 -7.66 -12.41 10.82
C TRP A 281 -7.16 -11.28 9.93
N LEU A 282 -7.67 -10.07 10.14
CA LEU A 282 -7.15 -8.84 9.54
C LEU A 282 -5.78 -8.52 10.14
N THR A 283 -4.77 -8.36 9.30
CA THR A 283 -3.37 -8.15 9.73
C THR A 283 -2.78 -6.84 9.29
N GLU A 284 -3.21 -6.29 8.15
CA GLU A 284 -2.70 -5.02 7.57
C GLU A 284 -3.80 -4.30 6.75
N ILE A 285 -3.73 -2.97 6.75
CA ILE A 285 -4.54 -2.09 5.90
C ILE A 285 -3.57 -1.21 5.10
N ASN A 286 -3.35 -1.56 3.85
CA ASN A 286 -2.35 -0.92 3.00
C ASN A 286 -2.97 0.27 2.25
N VAL A 287 -2.56 1.50 2.60
CA VAL A 287 -3.12 2.76 2.07
C VAL A 287 -2.10 3.61 1.32
N THR A 288 -0.80 3.30 1.42
CA THR A 288 0.29 4.03 0.76
C THR A 288 0.33 3.74 -0.74
N SER A 289 0.95 2.62 -1.11
CA SER A 289 1.05 2.14 -2.50
C SER A 289 0.53 0.71 -2.63
N PRO A 290 -0.79 0.46 -2.42
CA PRO A 290 -1.33 -0.90 -2.53
C PRO A 290 -1.00 -1.52 -3.89
N THR A 291 -0.68 -2.81 -3.87
CA THR A 291 -0.33 -3.61 -5.04
C THR A 291 -1.23 -4.82 -5.18
N GLY A 292 -1.10 -5.54 -6.31
CA GLY A 292 -1.79 -6.80 -6.56
C GLY A 292 -2.95 -6.72 -7.54
N ILE A 293 -3.33 -5.51 -8.02
CA ILE A 293 -4.48 -5.35 -8.94
C ILE A 293 -4.30 -6.14 -10.24
N VAL A 294 -3.09 -6.21 -10.78
CA VAL A 294 -2.84 -6.97 -12.03
C VAL A 294 -3.10 -8.45 -11.84
N ALA A 295 -2.71 -9.02 -10.70
CA ALA A 295 -3.00 -10.42 -10.39
C ALA A 295 -4.50 -10.63 -10.11
N ILE A 296 -5.13 -9.71 -9.38
CA ILE A 296 -6.58 -9.72 -9.12
C ILE A 296 -7.35 -9.73 -10.44
N ASP A 297 -7.06 -8.80 -11.34
CA ASP A 297 -7.76 -8.70 -12.62
C ASP A 297 -7.61 -9.97 -13.46
N ARG A 298 -6.41 -10.55 -13.46
CA ARG A 298 -6.16 -11.83 -14.17
C ARG A 298 -7.01 -12.99 -13.64
N PHE A 299 -7.21 -13.07 -12.32
CA PHE A 299 -7.93 -14.18 -11.70
C PHE A 299 -9.44 -13.92 -11.57
N ASN A 300 -9.85 -12.68 -11.38
CA ASN A 300 -11.26 -12.33 -11.15
C ASN A 300 -11.96 -11.82 -12.43
N GLY A 301 -11.22 -11.55 -13.52
CA GLY A 301 -11.79 -10.98 -14.74
C GLY A 301 -12.27 -9.54 -14.54
N THR A 302 -11.70 -8.81 -13.59
CA THR A 302 -12.00 -7.41 -13.29
C THR A 302 -11.11 -6.46 -14.09
N ASP A 303 -11.43 -5.17 -14.08
CA ASP A 303 -10.59 -4.07 -14.57
C ASP A 303 -10.44 -3.04 -13.45
N THR A 304 -9.64 -3.40 -12.46
CA THR A 304 -9.43 -2.59 -11.26
C THR A 304 -8.85 -1.21 -11.57
N PRO A 305 -7.88 -1.04 -12.50
CA PRO A 305 -7.42 0.28 -12.90
C PRO A 305 -8.55 1.19 -13.38
N SER A 306 -9.45 0.68 -14.22
CA SER A 306 -10.61 1.46 -14.70
C SER A 306 -11.53 1.88 -13.56
N LEU A 307 -11.81 1.01 -12.59
CA LEU A 307 -12.63 1.35 -11.42
C LEU A 307 -11.98 2.44 -10.55
N ILE A 308 -10.65 2.42 -10.40
CA ILE A 308 -9.92 3.48 -9.70
C ILE A 308 -10.05 4.81 -10.46
N LEU A 309 -9.86 4.80 -11.78
CA LEU A 309 -10.00 6.01 -12.60
C LEU A 309 -11.44 6.54 -12.61
N ASP A 310 -12.45 5.68 -12.61
CA ASP A 310 -13.85 6.09 -12.48
C ASP A 310 -14.11 6.82 -11.16
N ALA A 311 -13.57 6.30 -10.05
CA ALA A 311 -13.66 6.93 -8.74
C ALA A 311 -12.93 8.28 -8.68
N ILE A 312 -11.81 8.42 -9.38
CA ILE A 312 -11.06 9.67 -9.56
C ILE A 312 -11.87 10.68 -10.38
N GLU A 313 -12.35 10.26 -11.56
CA GLU A 313 -13.14 11.14 -12.45
C GLU A 313 -14.40 11.66 -11.78
N ALA A 314 -15.07 10.83 -10.98
CA ALA A 314 -16.26 11.24 -10.23
C ALA A 314 -15.94 12.39 -9.23
N ARG A 315 -14.74 12.42 -8.66
CA ARG A 315 -14.32 13.46 -7.71
C ARG A 315 -13.80 14.73 -8.36
N ILE A 316 -13.13 14.61 -9.51
CA ILE A 316 -12.69 15.79 -10.27
C ILE A 316 -13.88 16.59 -10.84
N LYS A 317 -14.99 15.90 -11.11
CA LYS A 317 -16.22 16.51 -11.66
C LYS A 317 -17.16 17.06 -10.58
N ALA A 318 -16.95 16.73 -9.31
CA ALA A 318 -17.80 17.13 -8.19
C ALA A 318 -17.40 18.51 -7.64
#